data_9ceb9a1074b73f2729fa5513086d67ac
#
_entry.id   9ceb9a1074b73f2729fa5513086d67ac
#
_cell.length_a   1.000
_cell.length_b   1.000
_cell.length_c   1.000
_cell.angle_alpha   90.00
_cell.angle_beta   90.00
_cell.angle_gamma   90.00
#
_symmetry.space_group_name_H-M   'P 1'
#
loop_
_entity.id
_entity.type
_entity.pdbx_description
1 polymer ?
#
loop_
_entity_poly.entity_id
_entity_poly.type
_entity_poly.pdbx_seq_one_letter_code
_entity_poly.pdbx_strand_id
1 'polypeptide(L)'
;MRFPGFEGEWEKVKIGQICNIVGGGTPDTSIKEYWNGGIQWFTPSEVGKEKYVSDSNRTISIEGLKNSSAKLLPPYSVLLSSRATVGECSINLIECSTNQGFQSAVPNVDITSTEFLYYRLLTHKHEFIKKACGSTFLEISAKQISKLDTFIPSKAEQENISSLLSLIDQRISIQNKVI
;
A
#
# COMPACT_ATOMS: atom_id res chain seq x y z
N MET A 1 21.57 13.40 -5.22
CA MET A 1 21.43 14.45 -4.19
C MET A 1 21.03 13.77 -2.89
N ARG A 2 21.63 14.12 -1.77
CA ARG A 2 21.35 13.55 -0.44
C ARG A 2 21.24 14.69 0.57
N PHE A 3 20.45 14.52 1.64
CA PHE A 3 20.35 15.51 2.71
C PHE A 3 21.70 15.67 3.41
N PRO A 4 22.11 16.91 3.76
CA PRO A 4 23.31 17.14 4.57
C PRO A 4 23.21 16.41 5.92
N GLY A 5 24.35 15.90 6.41
CA GLY A 5 24.42 15.20 7.70
C GLY A 5 24.14 13.70 7.64
N PHE A 6 23.82 13.16 6.48
CA PHE A 6 23.69 11.70 6.30
C PHE A 6 24.85 11.17 5.43
N GLU A 7 25.53 10.17 5.96
CA GLU A 7 26.69 9.53 5.34
C GLU A 7 26.47 8.02 5.24
N GLY A 8 27.39 7.33 4.57
CA GLY A 8 27.32 5.87 4.36
C GLY A 8 26.40 5.47 3.21
N GLU A 9 26.39 4.20 2.87
CA GLU A 9 25.56 3.65 1.80
C GLU A 9 24.19 3.24 2.35
N TRP A 10 23.18 3.27 1.48
CA TRP A 10 21.87 2.68 1.81
C TRP A 10 22.00 1.16 1.85
N GLU A 11 21.37 0.56 2.84
CA GLU A 11 21.34 -0.88 2.99
C GLU A 11 20.46 -1.53 1.91
N LYS A 12 21.01 -2.55 1.25
CA LYS A 12 20.24 -3.37 0.31
C LYS A 12 19.49 -4.45 1.06
N VAL A 13 18.16 -4.43 0.97
CA VAL A 13 17.26 -5.38 1.65
C VAL A 13 16.18 -5.89 0.69
N LYS A 14 15.44 -6.92 1.07
CA LYS A 14 14.22 -7.35 0.39
C LYS A 14 13.01 -6.57 0.94
N ILE A 15 12.00 -6.29 0.09
CA ILE A 15 10.75 -5.65 0.54
C ILE A 15 10.11 -6.44 1.69
N GLY A 16 10.10 -7.77 1.62
CA GLY A 16 9.56 -8.62 2.68
C GLY A 16 10.34 -8.62 4.00
N GLN A 17 11.51 -7.98 4.07
CA GLN A 17 12.25 -7.78 5.33
C GLN A 17 11.82 -6.50 6.06
N ILE A 18 11.28 -5.53 5.34
CA ILE A 18 10.86 -4.23 5.89
C ILE A 18 9.35 -4.09 6.08
N CYS A 19 8.55 -5.01 5.54
CA CYS A 19 7.11 -5.04 5.72
C CYS A 19 6.55 -6.46 5.56
N ASN A 20 5.36 -6.70 6.12
CA ASN A 20 4.60 -7.92 5.87
C ASN A 20 3.61 -7.67 4.71
N ILE A 21 3.61 -8.55 3.70
CA ILE A 21 2.69 -8.46 2.57
C ILE A 21 1.44 -9.30 2.86
N VAL A 22 0.28 -8.64 2.83
CA VAL A 22 -1.03 -9.20 3.19
C VAL A 22 -1.96 -9.11 1.99
N GLY A 23 -2.42 -10.26 1.51
CA GLY A 23 -3.44 -10.32 0.45
C GLY A 23 -4.84 -9.99 0.99
N GLY A 24 -5.67 -9.45 0.14
CA GLY A 24 -7.08 -9.20 0.45
C GLY A 24 -8.01 -10.34 0.06
N GLY A 25 -9.30 -10.16 0.32
CA GLY A 25 -10.35 -11.11 0.00
C GLY A 25 -11.73 -10.46 -0.12
N THR A 26 -12.66 -11.19 -0.71
CA THR A 26 -14.03 -10.73 -0.91
C THR A 26 -14.99 -11.68 -0.20
N PRO A 27 -15.81 -11.19 0.74
CA PRO A 27 -16.91 -11.97 1.29
C PRO A 27 -17.93 -12.36 0.22
N ASP A 28 -18.66 -13.44 0.43
CA ASP A 28 -19.71 -13.86 -0.49
C ASP A 28 -20.73 -12.72 -0.69
N THR A 29 -20.88 -12.30 -1.93
CA THR A 29 -21.73 -11.15 -2.28
C THR A 29 -23.21 -11.47 -2.22
N SER A 30 -23.59 -12.74 -2.21
CA SER A 30 -24.98 -13.19 -2.07
C SER A 30 -25.50 -13.13 -0.64
N ILE A 31 -24.59 -13.08 0.36
CA ILE A 31 -24.92 -13.04 1.78
C ILE A 31 -24.94 -11.58 2.25
N LYS A 32 -26.11 -11.02 2.40
CA LYS A 32 -26.30 -9.59 2.75
C LYS A 32 -25.69 -9.23 4.10
N GLU A 33 -25.68 -10.12 5.05
CA GLU A 33 -25.17 -9.99 6.41
C GLU A 33 -23.65 -9.78 6.45
N TYR A 34 -22.94 -10.13 5.38
CA TYR A 34 -21.49 -9.92 5.27
C TYR A 34 -21.11 -8.49 4.87
N TRP A 35 -22.10 -7.68 4.48
CA TRP A 35 -21.91 -6.34 3.93
C TRP A 35 -22.55 -5.25 4.80
N ASN A 36 -22.17 -3.99 4.53
CA ASN A 36 -22.69 -2.80 5.20
C ASN A 36 -22.43 -2.79 6.72
N GLY A 37 -21.32 -3.40 7.16
CA GLY A 37 -20.83 -3.33 8.54
C GLY A 37 -19.90 -2.14 8.77
N GLY A 38 -19.14 -2.19 9.86
CA GLY A 38 -18.25 -1.07 10.27
C GLY A 38 -16.83 -1.11 9.68
N ILE A 39 -16.46 -2.15 8.91
CA ILE A 39 -15.11 -2.33 8.41
C ILE A 39 -15.03 -1.82 6.97
N GLN A 40 -14.19 -0.81 6.73
CA GLN A 40 -13.90 -0.31 5.38
C GLN A 40 -13.33 -1.43 4.50
N TRP A 41 -13.79 -1.53 3.25
CA TRP A 41 -13.36 -2.57 2.32
C TRP A 41 -13.06 -1.98 0.94
N PHE A 42 -11.78 -1.79 0.67
CA PHE A 42 -11.28 -1.10 -0.51
C PHE A 42 -11.17 -2.02 -1.74
N THR A 43 -11.40 -1.42 -2.90
CA THR A 43 -11.11 -2.00 -4.23
C THR A 43 -9.99 -1.21 -4.93
N PRO A 44 -9.29 -1.78 -5.94
CA PRO A 44 -8.18 -1.11 -6.61
C PRO A 44 -8.49 0.24 -7.25
N SER A 45 -9.75 0.49 -7.61
CA SER A 45 -10.17 1.78 -8.19
C SER A 45 -10.24 2.93 -7.18
N GLU A 46 -10.16 2.63 -5.88
CA GLU A 46 -10.29 3.60 -4.78
C GLU A 46 -8.93 4.07 -4.25
N VAL A 47 -7.83 3.48 -4.71
CA VAL A 47 -6.47 3.84 -4.27
C VAL A 47 -5.66 4.47 -5.41
N GLY A 48 -4.56 5.15 -5.06
CA GLY A 48 -3.63 5.75 -6.02
C GLY A 48 -3.99 7.18 -6.45
N LYS A 49 -5.18 7.69 -6.12
CA LYS A 49 -5.58 9.07 -6.38
C LYS A 49 -5.15 10.02 -5.27
N GLU A 50 -5.34 9.57 -4.04
CA GLU A 50 -4.96 10.29 -2.83
C GLU A 50 -3.96 9.44 -2.05
N LYS A 51 -2.99 10.12 -1.41
CA LYS A 51 -1.99 9.44 -0.58
C LYS A 51 -2.62 8.75 0.62
N TYR A 52 -3.59 9.40 1.27
CA TYR A 52 -4.29 8.88 2.44
C TYR A 52 -5.75 8.60 2.14
N VAL A 53 -6.25 7.48 2.65
CA VAL A 53 -7.65 7.06 2.52
C VAL A 53 -8.22 6.65 3.87
N SER A 54 -9.48 7.01 4.13
CA SER A 54 -10.22 6.65 5.34
C SER A 54 -11.54 5.94 5.04
N ASP A 55 -12.14 6.25 3.90
CA ASP A 55 -13.49 5.81 3.56
C ASP A 55 -13.48 5.02 2.25
N SER A 56 -14.19 3.92 2.23
CA SER A 56 -14.39 3.08 1.06
C SER A 56 -15.85 3.12 0.60
N ASN A 57 -16.09 2.84 -0.67
CA ASN A 57 -17.46 2.79 -1.23
C ASN A 57 -18.31 1.68 -0.61
N ARG A 58 -17.70 0.65 -0.07
CA ARG A 58 -18.38 -0.50 0.55
C ARG A 58 -17.70 -0.86 1.85
N THR A 59 -18.50 -1.36 2.77
CA THR A 59 -18.01 -1.90 4.04
C THR A 59 -18.40 -3.36 4.19
N ILE A 60 -17.65 -4.10 5.00
CA ILE A 60 -17.97 -5.46 5.39
C ILE A 60 -18.27 -5.55 6.89
N SER A 61 -19.03 -6.56 7.26
CA SER A 61 -19.29 -6.87 8.66
C SER A 61 -18.17 -7.73 9.26
N ILE A 62 -18.16 -7.85 10.58
CA ILE A 62 -17.29 -8.80 11.29
C ILE A 62 -17.54 -10.23 10.82
N GLU A 63 -18.80 -10.58 10.53
CA GLU A 63 -19.16 -11.90 10.00
C GLU A 63 -18.61 -12.08 8.58
N GLY A 64 -18.69 -11.07 7.73
CA GLY A 64 -18.08 -11.09 6.39
C GLY A 64 -16.58 -11.25 6.44
N LEU A 65 -15.90 -10.55 7.38
CA LEU A 65 -14.47 -10.72 7.59
C LEU A 65 -14.11 -12.15 8.02
N LYS A 66 -14.82 -12.71 9.00
CA LYS A 66 -14.55 -14.06 9.54
C LYS A 66 -14.81 -15.18 8.54
N ASN A 67 -15.82 -15.02 7.69
CA ASN A 67 -16.25 -16.04 6.73
C ASN A 67 -15.69 -15.84 5.31
N SER A 68 -14.57 -15.12 5.19
CA SER A 68 -13.91 -14.90 3.91
C SER A 68 -12.40 -14.95 4.04
N SER A 69 -11.69 -14.81 2.91
CA SER A 69 -10.23 -14.65 2.89
C SER A 69 -9.79 -13.20 3.16
N ALA A 70 -10.71 -12.27 3.37
CA ALA A 70 -10.41 -10.90 3.74
C ALA A 70 -9.60 -10.85 5.05
N LYS A 71 -8.67 -9.90 5.13
CA LYS A 71 -7.83 -9.69 6.30
C LYS A 71 -8.01 -8.26 6.80
N LEU A 72 -8.01 -8.10 8.11
CA LEU A 72 -7.99 -6.78 8.72
C LEU A 72 -6.56 -6.23 8.68
N LEU A 73 -6.41 -5.03 8.16
CA LEU A 73 -5.16 -4.30 8.07
C LEU A 73 -5.16 -3.20 9.13
N PRO A 74 -4.08 -3.06 9.91
CA PRO A 74 -3.97 -1.98 10.88
C PRO A 74 -3.91 -0.61 10.17
N PRO A 75 -4.23 0.48 10.88
CA PRO A 75 -3.97 1.83 10.38
C PRO A 75 -2.51 1.99 9.96
N TYR A 76 -2.28 2.87 9.00
CA TYR A 76 -0.96 3.15 8.44
C TYR A 76 -0.31 1.96 7.73
N SER A 77 -1.10 1.08 7.13
CA SER A 77 -0.65 0.12 6.13
C SER A 77 -0.64 0.78 4.75
N VAL A 78 0.19 0.29 3.84
CA VAL A 78 0.17 0.73 2.44
C VAL A 78 -0.70 -0.23 1.64
N LEU A 79 -1.87 0.23 1.20
CA LEU A 79 -2.78 -0.52 0.33
C LEU A 79 -2.19 -0.54 -1.08
N LEU A 80 -1.56 -1.64 -1.49
CA LEU A 80 -0.91 -1.77 -2.79
C LEU A 80 -1.77 -2.62 -3.73
N SER A 81 -2.22 -2.01 -4.82
CA SER A 81 -2.96 -2.72 -5.86
C SER A 81 -2.04 -3.71 -6.61
N SER A 82 -2.46 -4.96 -6.67
CA SER A 82 -1.76 -6.05 -7.36
C SER A 82 -2.40 -6.47 -8.68
N ARG A 83 -3.61 -5.97 -8.99
CA ARG A 83 -4.39 -6.22 -10.21
C ARG A 83 -4.96 -4.93 -10.76
N ALA A 84 -5.36 -4.93 -12.02
CA ALA A 84 -5.96 -3.81 -12.76
C ALA A 84 -5.07 -2.56 -12.80
N THR A 85 -4.79 -1.95 -11.67
CA THR A 85 -3.93 -0.78 -11.50
C THR A 85 -2.64 -1.14 -10.75
N VAL A 86 -1.92 -2.15 -11.22
CA VAL A 86 -0.72 -2.69 -10.54
C VAL A 86 0.25 -1.57 -10.15
N GLY A 87 0.60 -1.54 -8.87
CA GLY A 87 1.55 -0.58 -8.31
C GLY A 87 0.95 0.74 -7.84
N GLU A 88 -0.37 0.99 -8.04
CA GLU A 88 -1.05 2.09 -7.37
C GLU A 88 -1.19 1.78 -5.88
N CYS A 89 -0.99 2.79 -5.04
CA CYS A 89 -1.11 2.61 -3.61
C CYS A 89 -1.59 3.86 -2.87
N SER A 90 -2.15 3.63 -1.68
CA SER A 90 -2.54 4.65 -0.71
C SER A 90 -2.26 4.15 0.70
N ILE A 91 -2.19 5.04 1.67
CA ILE A 91 -2.05 4.73 3.09
C ILE A 91 -3.43 4.79 3.75
N ASN A 92 -3.87 3.72 4.43
CA ASN A 92 -5.10 3.77 5.20
C ASN A 92 -4.91 4.48 6.54
N LEU A 93 -5.83 5.37 6.89
CA LEU A 93 -5.80 6.09 8.18
C LEU A 93 -6.48 5.33 9.33
N ILE A 94 -7.36 4.40 9.01
CA ILE A 94 -8.11 3.58 9.97
C ILE A 94 -7.99 2.10 9.61
N GLU A 95 -8.37 1.21 10.51
CA GLU A 95 -8.46 -0.22 10.22
C GLU A 95 -9.36 -0.46 9.00
N CYS A 96 -8.92 -1.31 8.11
CA CYS A 96 -9.66 -1.62 6.89
C CYS A 96 -9.38 -3.04 6.40
N SER A 97 -10.11 -3.43 5.38
CA SER A 97 -9.85 -4.64 4.59
C SER A 97 -9.82 -4.29 3.11
N THR A 98 -9.38 -5.22 2.29
CA THR A 98 -9.27 -5.04 0.84
C THR A 98 -9.79 -6.27 0.10
N ASN A 99 -10.14 -6.10 -1.17
CA ASN A 99 -10.46 -7.23 -2.02
C ASN A 99 -9.19 -8.00 -2.45
N GLN A 100 -9.37 -9.11 -3.18
CA GLN A 100 -8.27 -9.95 -3.67
C GLN A 100 -7.35 -9.26 -4.71
N GLY A 101 -7.67 -8.05 -5.14
CA GLY A 101 -6.82 -7.24 -6.04
C GLY A 101 -5.68 -6.50 -5.34
N PHE A 102 -5.45 -6.78 -4.06
CA PHE A 102 -4.40 -6.14 -3.27
C PHE A 102 -3.37 -7.12 -2.74
N GLN A 103 -2.16 -6.60 -2.60
CA GLN A 103 -1.07 -7.16 -1.81
C GLN A 103 -0.54 -6.03 -0.92
N SER A 104 -1.29 -5.73 0.15
CA SER A 104 -1.03 -4.59 1.03
C SER A 104 0.23 -4.81 1.88
N ALA A 105 0.99 -3.75 2.10
CA ALA A 105 2.22 -3.80 2.88
C ALA A 105 2.01 -3.19 4.27
N VAL A 106 2.11 -4.04 5.30
CA VAL A 106 2.12 -3.61 6.71
C VAL A 106 3.57 -3.35 7.13
N PRO A 107 3.98 -2.11 7.40
CA PRO A 107 5.38 -1.78 7.68
C PRO A 107 5.87 -2.44 8.97
N ASN A 108 7.14 -2.88 8.97
CA ASN A 108 7.86 -3.11 10.22
C ASN A 108 8.35 -1.75 10.73
N VAL A 109 7.62 -1.19 11.68
CA VAL A 109 7.85 0.17 12.19
C VAL A 109 9.21 0.37 12.86
N ASP A 110 9.89 -0.70 13.25
CA ASP A 110 11.26 -0.61 13.79
C ASP A 110 12.29 -0.36 12.69
N ILE A 111 11.98 -0.73 11.44
CA ILE A 111 12.90 -0.68 10.30
C ILE A 111 12.54 0.44 9.32
N THR A 112 11.26 0.63 9.04
CA THR A 112 10.81 1.59 8.02
C THR A 112 9.61 2.40 8.49
N SER A 113 9.55 3.68 8.09
CA SER A 113 8.33 4.48 8.26
C SER A 113 7.31 4.14 7.16
N THR A 114 6.03 4.32 7.47
CA THR A 114 4.94 4.08 6.51
C THR A 114 5.09 4.94 5.26
N GLU A 115 5.37 6.24 5.44
CA GLU A 115 5.50 7.19 4.34
C GLU A 115 6.69 6.85 3.44
N PHE A 116 7.83 6.45 4.03
CA PHE A 116 8.97 6.01 3.24
C PHE A 116 8.65 4.74 2.46
N LEU A 117 8.02 3.75 3.10
CA LEU A 117 7.57 2.53 2.44
C LEU A 117 6.62 2.84 1.27
N TYR A 118 5.65 3.76 1.46
CA TYR A 118 4.75 4.21 0.41
C TYR A 118 5.51 4.73 -0.81
N TYR A 119 6.43 5.69 -0.63
CA TYR A 119 7.22 6.21 -1.73
C TYR A 119 8.14 5.16 -2.36
N ARG A 120 8.70 4.26 -1.57
CA ARG A 120 9.50 3.15 -2.09
C ARG A 120 8.68 2.22 -2.96
N LEU A 121 7.48 1.85 -2.56
CA LEU A 121 6.60 1.01 -3.36
C LEU A 121 6.18 1.69 -4.67
N LEU A 122 5.91 3.00 -4.65
CA LEU A 122 5.66 3.77 -5.87
C LEU A 122 6.83 3.71 -6.85
N THR A 123 8.08 3.80 -6.37
CA THR A 123 9.26 3.69 -7.25
C THR A 123 9.43 2.30 -7.86
N HIS A 124 8.89 1.26 -7.24
CA HIS A 124 8.91 -0.12 -7.75
C HIS A 124 7.78 -0.45 -8.74
N LYS A 125 6.86 0.48 -9.02
CA LYS A 125 5.70 0.23 -9.89
C LYS A 125 6.09 -0.41 -11.23
N HIS A 126 7.14 0.07 -11.90
CA HIS A 126 7.61 -0.51 -13.15
C HIS A 126 8.08 -1.96 -13.00
N GLU A 127 8.77 -2.29 -11.91
CA GLU A 127 9.21 -3.66 -11.61
C GLU A 127 8.02 -4.56 -11.28
N PHE A 128 7.01 -4.05 -10.58
CA PHE A 128 5.78 -4.81 -10.31
C PHE A 128 5.09 -5.19 -11.62
N ILE A 129 4.91 -4.23 -12.53
CA ILE A 129 4.30 -4.48 -13.85
C ILE A 129 5.13 -5.49 -14.65
N LYS A 130 6.46 -5.34 -14.66
CA LYS A 130 7.37 -6.27 -15.39
C LYS A 130 7.33 -7.69 -14.83
N LYS A 131 7.10 -7.86 -13.52
CA LYS A 131 7.05 -9.19 -12.86
C LYS A 131 5.64 -9.74 -12.73
N ALA A 132 4.62 -8.93 -13.01
CA ALA A 132 3.25 -9.40 -13.03
C ALA A 132 3.05 -10.44 -14.14
N CYS A 133 2.30 -11.49 -13.82
CA CYS A 133 2.00 -12.60 -14.71
C CYS A 133 0.49 -12.68 -14.96
N GLY A 134 0.09 -13.23 -16.09
CA GLY A 134 -1.29 -13.47 -16.44
C GLY A 134 -1.57 -13.07 -17.89
N SER A 135 -2.27 -13.93 -18.65
CA SER A 135 -2.62 -13.69 -20.05
C SER A 135 -3.83 -12.75 -20.20
N THR A 136 -4.75 -12.80 -19.24
CA THR A 136 -5.99 -12.00 -19.26
C THR A 136 -5.94 -10.82 -18.29
N PHE A 137 -5.35 -11.02 -17.10
CA PHE A 137 -5.14 -9.96 -16.12
C PHE A 137 -3.74 -10.07 -15.54
N LEU A 138 -3.00 -8.97 -15.61
CA LEU A 138 -1.70 -8.87 -14.96
C LEU A 138 -1.91 -8.85 -13.44
N GLU A 139 -1.20 -9.73 -12.74
CA GLU A 139 -1.20 -9.80 -11.29
C GLU A 139 0.20 -10.07 -10.76
N ILE A 140 0.59 -9.35 -9.70
CA ILE A 140 1.82 -9.62 -8.96
C ILE A 140 1.47 -10.23 -7.60
N SER A 141 2.13 -11.35 -7.26
CA SER A 141 1.89 -12.07 -6.01
C SER A 141 2.69 -11.48 -4.84
N ALA A 142 2.22 -11.73 -3.60
CA ALA A 142 2.95 -11.38 -2.37
C ALA A 142 4.40 -11.89 -2.39
N LYS A 143 4.60 -13.13 -2.84
CA LYS A 143 5.94 -13.76 -2.92
C LYS A 143 6.87 -13.04 -3.88
N GLN A 144 6.36 -12.54 -5.00
CA GLN A 144 7.14 -11.77 -5.97
C GLN A 144 7.52 -10.41 -5.38
N ILE A 145 6.56 -9.69 -4.77
CA ILE A 145 6.80 -8.39 -4.12
C ILE A 145 7.84 -8.55 -3.01
N SER A 146 7.65 -9.50 -2.10
CA SER A 146 8.54 -9.73 -0.95
C SER A 146 9.99 -10.04 -1.34
N LYS A 147 10.22 -10.59 -2.53
CA LYS A 147 11.56 -10.95 -3.04
C LYS A 147 12.28 -9.83 -3.77
N LEU A 148 11.62 -8.70 -4.04
CA LEU A 148 12.25 -7.57 -4.72
C LEU A 148 13.29 -6.92 -3.82
N ASP A 149 14.42 -6.57 -4.42
CA ASP A 149 15.46 -5.78 -3.76
C ASP A 149 15.00 -4.33 -3.65
N THR A 150 15.28 -3.73 -2.51
CA THR A 150 15.12 -2.30 -2.29
C THR A 150 16.30 -1.77 -1.49
N PHE A 151 16.43 -0.44 -1.41
CA PHE A 151 17.48 0.21 -0.63
C PHE A 151 16.84 1.10 0.40
N ILE A 152 17.31 1.02 1.64
CA ILE A 152 16.82 1.82 2.75
C ILE A 152 17.97 2.55 3.45
N PRO A 153 17.84 3.84 3.75
CA PRO A 153 18.74 4.56 4.62
C PRO A 153 18.40 4.36 6.09
N SER A 154 19.09 5.05 6.98
CA SER A 154 18.70 5.16 8.38
C SER A 154 17.29 5.70 8.53
N LYS A 155 16.61 5.35 9.61
CA LYS A 155 15.22 5.76 9.86
C LYS A 155 15.07 7.29 9.88
N ALA A 156 16.00 8.00 10.48
CA ALA A 156 16.01 9.47 10.48
C ALA A 156 16.09 10.06 9.05
N GLU A 157 16.88 9.45 8.16
CA GLU A 157 16.94 9.88 6.77
C GLU A 157 15.66 9.52 6.01
N GLN A 158 15.04 8.37 6.29
CA GLN A 158 13.73 8.01 5.74
C GLN A 158 12.67 9.07 6.05
N GLU A 159 12.62 9.55 7.29
CA GLU A 159 11.68 10.59 7.75
C GLU A 159 11.91 11.91 7.01
N ASN A 160 13.16 12.34 6.84
CA ASN A 160 13.48 13.56 6.10
C ASN A 160 13.10 13.46 4.62
N ILE A 161 13.38 12.31 3.98
CA ILE A 161 12.99 12.06 2.58
C ILE A 161 11.47 12.11 2.44
N SER A 162 10.75 11.42 3.31
CA SER A 162 9.29 11.34 3.27
C SER A 162 8.63 12.69 3.51
N SER A 163 9.18 13.47 4.43
CA SER A 163 8.70 14.84 4.71
C SER A 163 8.85 15.75 3.49
N LEU A 164 10.02 15.73 2.84
CA LEU A 164 10.23 16.50 1.61
C LEU A 164 9.26 16.08 0.50
N LEU A 165 9.14 14.79 0.24
CA LEU A 165 8.24 14.28 -0.81
C LEU A 165 6.79 14.62 -0.51
N SER A 166 6.36 14.54 0.76
CA SER A 166 5.00 14.94 1.18
C SER A 166 4.73 16.43 0.95
N LEU A 167 5.70 17.30 1.18
CA LEU A 167 5.57 18.73 0.88
C LEU A 167 5.44 19.00 -0.62
N ILE A 168 6.18 18.24 -1.43
CA ILE A 168 6.08 18.33 -2.90
C ILE A 168 4.70 17.89 -3.36
N ASP A 169 4.19 16.75 -2.87
CA ASP A 169 2.84 16.25 -3.20
C ASP A 169 1.75 17.25 -2.82
N GLN A 170 1.85 17.86 -1.64
CA GLN A 170 0.91 18.91 -1.21
C GLN A 170 0.93 20.10 -2.15
N ARG A 171 2.10 20.57 -2.58
CA ARG A 171 2.21 21.68 -3.54
C ARG A 171 1.58 21.33 -4.88
N ILE A 172 1.85 20.14 -5.41
CA ILE A 172 1.26 19.67 -6.66
C ILE A 172 -0.27 19.62 -6.54
N SER A 173 -0.79 19.06 -5.44
CA SER A 173 -2.23 18.97 -5.20
C SER A 173 -2.90 20.35 -5.13
N ILE A 174 -2.26 21.32 -4.47
CA ILE A 174 -2.78 22.70 -4.40
C ILE A 174 -2.81 23.33 -5.80
N GLN A 175 -1.74 23.20 -6.59
CA GLN A 175 -1.70 23.76 -7.94
C GLN A 175 -2.76 23.16 -8.86
N ASN A 176 -2.99 21.86 -8.78
CA ASN A 176 -4.02 21.17 -9.58
C ASN A 176 -5.47 21.56 -9.21
N LYS A 177 -5.70 22.13 -8.03
CA LYS A 177 -7.02 22.63 -7.60
C LYS A 177 -7.28 24.07 -8.04
N VAL A 178 -6.26 24.79 -8.51
CA VAL A 178 -6.35 26.20 -8.91
C VAL A 178 -6.55 26.35 -10.44
N ILE A 179 -6.38 25.27 -11.18
CA ILE A 179 -6.64 25.18 -12.63
C ILE A 179 -8.04 24.60 -12.86
#